data_c1666356b4d737fe7f407aeba41a1e69
#
_entry.id   c1666356b4d737fe7f407aeba41a1e69
#
_cell.length_a   1.000
_cell.length_b   1.000
_cell.length_c   1.000
_cell.angle_alpha   90.00
_cell.angle_beta   90.00
_cell.angle_gamma   90.00
#
_symmetry.space_group_name_H-M   'P 1'
#
loop_
_entity.id
_entity.type
_entity.pdbx_description
1 polymer ?
#
loop_
_entity_poly.entity_id
_entity_poly.type
_entity_poly.pdbx_seq_one_letter_code
_entity_poly.pdbx_strand_id
1 'polypeptide(L)'
;MKKWWSAAAVLVSLLLMSLGMTVCAAESTILKGITIEGVDVSGMTKDEAMNALTAYEAKLGEEILTLKIGDQTLDAPLSSFGVTYSNEDAVTSALQVGRTGNVVKRYKEQKDLQHNGLNYTLSRTANEEMVQVYVQDTCTKYDQDAKNASLTRENGEFTFVPGEEGREINVDSSVQAIVDYLENDWTDGENFLELPVQVTKPEGSAEDLAYVKDLLGSFTTSFSTSSADRSKNVNSGAKHVNGTVLYPGETFSMYETVAPFTAENGYAMAGSYLNGEVVDSMGGGICQVSTTLYNAVLRAELEVVERSPHSMTVHYVELSEDAAIAGTYKDFKFKNSTDYPIYIEGYTTSDKKITFNIYGKETRDSNRSISFESVLVNEVKPNTILRDDAGQGLGYKNVSAGKTGYVAELYKIVKVNGVQTDRIKINKSTYKGSDRVVTYGTAGDPTLSENLRAAIAAQDEALADANVAAANAAAAAAVPVQ
;
A
#
# COMPACT_ATOMS: atom_id res chain seq x y z
N MET A 1 102.11 33.04 -13.88
CA MET A 1 101.46 32.32 -12.78
C MET A 1 100.81 33.31 -11.80
N LYS A 2 99.95 34.22 -12.23
CA LYS A 2 99.22 35.16 -11.36
C LYS A 2 97.75 35.40 -11.76
N LYS A 3 97.10 34.47 -12.36
CA LYS A 3 95.67 34.62 -12.74
C LYS A 3 94.77 33.47 -12.26
N TRP A 4 95.21 32.57 -11.41
CA TRP A 4 94.39 31.42 -10.96
C TRP A 4 93.93 31.52 -9.48
N TRP A 5 94.42 32.52 -8.72
CA TRP A 5 94.08 32.69 -7.30
C TRP A 5 92.83 33.58 -7.06
N SER A 6 92.42 34.34 -8.07
CA SER A 6 91.21 35.19 -7.96
C SER A 6 89.92 34.50 -8.30
N ALA A 7 89.99 33.36 -9.00
CA ALA A 7 88.75 32.58 -9.33
C ALA A 7 88.35 31.63 -8.19
N ALA A 8 89.31 31.16 -7.36
CA ALA A 8 88.97 30.25 -6.24
C ALA A 8 88.38 31.01 -5.03
N ALA A 9 88.76 32.25 -4.80
CA ALA A 9 88.23 33.08 -3.70
C ALA A 9 86.80 33.59 -3.95
N VAL A 10 86.45 33.83 -5.22
CA VAL A 10 85.05 34.21 -5.60
C VAL A 10 84.08 33.00 -5.60
N LEU A 11 84.58 31.80 -5.90
CA LEU A 11 83.75 30.57 -5.85
C LEU A 11 83.51 30.12 -4.39
N VAL A 12 84.45 30.34 -3.45
CA VAL A 12 84.22 30.01 -2.02
C VAL A 12 83.28 31.04 -1.35
N SER A 13 83.30 32.31 -1.75
CA SER A 13 82.35 33.31 -1.23
C SER A 13 80.98 33.20 -1.84
N LEU A 14 80.79 32.66 -3.04
CA LEU A 14 79.47 32.31 -3.65
C LEU A 14 78.91 31.00 -3.09
N LEU A 15 79.78 30.09 -2.65
CA LEU A 15 79.27 28.80 -2.03
C LEU A 15 78.89 29.01 -0.55
N LEU A 16 79.39 30.04 0.14
CA LEU A 16 78.97 30.41 1.50
C LEU A 16 77.74 31.33 1.55
N MET A 17 77.31 31.93 0.42
CA MET A 17 76.08 32.68 0.30
C MET A 17 74.93 31.81 -0.18
N SER A 18 75.07 30.51 -0.57
CA SER A 18 74.04 29.60 -0.92
C SER A 18 73.58 28.63 0.19
N LEU A 19 74.16 28.70 1.39
CA LEU A 19 73.51 28.19 2.60
C LEU A 19 72.44 29.21 2.98
N GLY A 20 71.38 29.26 2.22
CA GLY A 20 70.13 29.90 2.61
C GLY A 20 69.76 29.36 3.98
N MET A 21 69.89 30.21 5.01
CA MET A 21 69.08 30.01 6.19
C MET A 21 67.61 29.90 5.72
N THR A 22 67.09 28.70 5.66
CA THR A 22 65.68 28.50 5.90
C THR A 22 65.45 29.01 7.31
N VAL A 23 65.18 30.31 7.43
CA VAL A 23 64.50 30.83 8.60
C VAL A 23 63.20 30.14 8.60
N CYS A 24 63.08 29.02 9.32
CA CYS A 24 61.82 28.54 9.78
C CYS A 24 61.21 29.72 10.53
N ALA A 25 60.28 30.44 9.91
CA ALA A 25 59.45 31.37 10.64
C ALA A 25 58.85 30.56 11.75
N ALA A 26 59.19 30.76 12.98
CA ALA A 26 58.58 30.09 14.10
C ALA A 26 57.09 30.35 14.00
N GLU A 27 56.29 29.29 13.76
CA GLU A 27 54.84 29.40 13.70
C GLU A 27 54.35 30.08 14.96
N SER A 28 53.46 31.04 14.80
CA SER A 28 52.93 31.78 15.92
C SER A 28 52.05 30.88 16.78
N THR A 29 52.42 30.69 18.03
CA THR A 29 51.64 29.85 18.98
C THR A 29 50.71 30.72 19.83
N ILE A 30 49.59 30.13 20.26
CA ILE A 30 48.58 30.76 21.14
C ILE A 30 49.26 31.10 22.50
N LEU A 31 48.89 32.25 23.09
CA LEU A 31 49.42 32.64 24.38
C LEU A 31 48.89 31.72 25.50
N LYS A 32 49.69 31.59 26.58
CA LYS A 32 49.31 30.78 27.75
C LYS A 32 48.13 31.41 28.49
N GLY A 33 47.16 30.56 28.89
CA GLY A 33 45.96 30.95 29.61
C GLY A 33 44.76 31.14 28.71
N ILE A 34 44.81 30.66 27.46
CA ILE A 34 43.68 30.68 26.52
C ILE A 34 43.11 29.28 26.39
N THR A 35 41.78 29.16 26.54
CA THR A 35 40.98 27.97 26.29
C THR A 35 39.93 28.25 25.22
N ILE A 36 39.48 27.20 24.52
CA ILE A 36 38.36 27.25 23.59
C ILE A 36 37.43 26.12 24.01
N GLU A 37 36.19 26.42 24.37
CA GLU A 37 35.25 25.47 24.99
C GLU A 37 35.87 24.65 26.13
N GLY A 38 36.70 25.32 26.96
CA GLY A 38 37.42 24.69 28.05
C GLY A 38 38.61 23.82 27.62
N VAL A 39 38.86 23.61 26.34
CA VAL A 39 40.05 22.93 25.81
C VAL A 39 41.25 23.89 25.93
N ASP A 40 42.27 23.50 26.68
CA ASP A 40 43.53 24.31 26.80
C ASP A 40 44.31 24.26 25.48
N VAL A 41 44.35 25.40 24.78
CA VAL A 41 45.07 25.58 23.52
C VAL A 41 46.37 26.38 23.72
N SER A 42 46.79 26.61 24.96
CA SER A 42 47.99 27.37 25.32
C SER A 42 49.24 26.79 24.68
N GLY A 43 50.02 27.61 23.99
CA GLY A 43 51.27 27.21 23.34
C GLY A 43 51.13 26.45 22.03
N MET A 44 49.92 26.15 21.60
CA MET A 44 49.63 25.43 20.35
C MET A 44 49.80 26.36 19.14
N THR A 45 50.25 25.80 18.03
CA THR A 45 50.14 26.38 16.69
C THR A 45 48.68 26.36 16.23
N LYS A 46 48.37 27.01 15.08
CA LYS A 46 47.03 26.97 14.48
C LYS A 46 46.58 25.54 14.24
N ASP A 47 47.43 24.73 13.61
CA ASP A 47 47.09 23.35 13.24
C ASP A 47 46.91 22.43 14.45
N GLU A 48 47.78 22.59 15.48
CA GLU A 48 47.64 21.84 16.73
C GLU A 48 46.32 22.17 17.46
N ALA A 49 45.95 23.46 17.53
CA ALA A 49 44.69 23.89 18.13
C ALA A 49 43.47 23.38 17.34
N MET A 50 43.53 23.47 16.02
CA MET A 50 42.47 22.92 15.15
C MET A 50 42.30 21.41 15.36
N ASN A 51 43.40 20.65 15.42
CA ASN A 51 43.35 19.22 15.67
C ASN A 51 42.77 18.88 17.06
N ALA A 52 43.14 19.66 18.08
CA ALA A 52 42.60 19.49 19.44
C ALA A 52 41.10 19.75 19.50
N LEU A 53 40.62 20.78 18.78
CA LEU A 53 39.18 21.07 18.67
C LEU A 53 38.44 20.00 17.88
N THR A 54 38.98 19.50 16.77
CA THR A 54 38.39 18.39 16.00
C THR A 54 38.22 17.14 16.86
N ALA A 55 39.21 16.83 17.71
CA ALA A 55 39.13 15.72 18.64
C ALA A 55 38.05 15.94 19.76
N TYR A 56 37.86 17.17 20.18
CA TYR A 56 36.79 17.56 21.10
C TYR A 56 35.41 17.44 20.45
N GLU A 57 35.26 17.95 19.23
CA GLU A 57 34.01 17.84 18.45
C GLU A 57 33.56 16.39 18.18
N ALA A 58 34.54 15.51 17.93
CA ALA A 58 34.24 14.09 17.75
C ALA A 58 33.55 13.49 18.99
N LYS A 59 33.89 13.95 20.18
CA LYS A 59 33.24 13.56 21.43
C LYS A 59 31.85 14.17 21.57
N LEU A 60 31.70 15.44 21.20
CA LEU A 60 30.41 16.12 21.19
C LEU A 60 29.43 15.45 20.19
N GLY A 61 29.94 14.94 19.08
CA GLY A 61 29.14 14.19 18.10
C GLY A 61 28.50 12.91 18.66
N GLU A 62 29.02 12.37 19.77
CA GLU A 62 28.44 11.22 20.47
C GLU A 62 27.35 11.59 21.48
N GLU A 63 27.20 12.88 21.82
CA GLU A 63 26.16 13.36 22.72
C GLU A 63 24.78 13.15 22.10
N ILE A 64 23.80 12.92 22.94
CA ILE A 64 22.45 12.49 22.54
C ILE A 64 21.46 13.65 22.66
N LEU A 65 20.70 13.87 21.60
CA LEU A 65 19.45 14.61 21.63
C LEU A 65 18.29 13.60 21.70
N THR A 66 17.55 13.60 22.79
CA THR A 66 16.34 12.80 22.91
C THR A 66 15.17 13.55 22.25
N LEU A 67 14.69 13.03 21.13
CA LEU A 67 13.53 13.53 20.40
C LEU A 67 12.27 12.86 20.94
N LYS A 68 11.26 13.64 21.31
CA LYS A 68 9.93 13.14 21.68
C LYS A 68 8.97 13.31 20.50
N ILE A 69 8.32 12.20 20.12
CA ILE A 69 7.38 12.12 19.01
C ILE A 69 6.06 11.56 19.57
N GLY A 70 5.15 12.44 19.97
CA GLY A 70 3.95 12.01 20.72
C GLY A 70 4.32 11.32 22.02
N ASP A 71 3.97 10.05 22.19
CA ASP A 71 4.29 9.23 23.38
C ASP A 71 5.61 8.47 23.27
N GLN A 72 6.28 8.53 22.13
CA GLN A 72 7.53 7.81 21.87
C GLN A 72 8.73 8.73 22.03
N THR A 73 9.88 8.15 22.35
CA THR A 73 11.16 8.84 22.41
C THR A 73 12.18 8.18 21.50
N LEU A 74 13.03 8.98 20.90
CA LEU A 74 14.11 8.55 20.00
C LEU A 74 15.38 9.26 20.37
N ASP A 75 16.43 8.51 20.68
CA ASP A 75 17.76 9.03 20.96
C ASP A 75 18.56 9.19 19.66
N ALA A 76 19.03 10.41 19.42
CA ALA A 76 19.76 10.79 18.22
C ALA A 76 21.12 11.37 18.57
N PRO A 77 22.24 10.79 18.13
CA PRO A 77 23.55 11.39 18.34
C PRO A 77 23.71 12.65 17.48
N LEU A 78 24.39 13.67 18.02
CA LEU A 78 24.64 14.95 17.33
C LEU A 78 25.29 14.79 15.95
N SER A 79 26.10 13.74 15.78
CA SER A 79 26.71 13.40 14.49
C SER A 79 25.70 13.14 13.38
N SER A 80 24.45 12.78 13.72
CA SER A 80 23.35 12.57 12.76
C SER A 80 22.88 13.87 12.10
N PHE A 81 23.17 15.02 12.70
CA PHE A 81 22.67 16.33 12.28
C PHE A 81 23.74 17.18 11.59
N GLY A 82 24.95 16.63 11.38
CA GLY A 82 26.04 17.33 10.69
C GLY A 82 26.44 18.64 11.35
N VAL A 83 26.43 18.68 12.68
CA VAL A 83 26.80 19.90 13.44
C VAL A 83 28.24 20.27 13.19
N THR A 84 28.46 21.53 12.87
CA THR A 84 29.79 22.14 12.69
C THR A 84 29.98 23.28 13.68
N TYR A 85 31.24 23.66 13.91
CA TYR A 85 31.60 24.65 14.90
C TYR A 85 32.50 25.76 14.30
N SER A 86 32.47 26.96 14.88
CA SER A 86 33.25 28.14 14.43
C SER A 86 34.73 28.09 14.83
N ASN A 87 35.40 26.95 14.69
CA ASN A 87 36.76 26.68 15.17
C ASN A 87 37.80 27.62 14.58
N GLU A 88 37.75 27.86 13.28
CA GLU A 88 38.78 28.69 12.59
C GLU A 88 38.76 30.13 13.08
N ASP A 89 37.56 30.68 13.34
CA ASP A 89 37.39 32.03 13.88
C ASP A 89 37.90 32.13 15.31
N ALA A 90 37.60 31.15 16.15
CA ALA A 90 38.04 31.07 17.53
C ALA A 90 39.55 30.92 17.63
N VAL A 91 40.16 30.00 16.89
CA VAL A 91 41.61 29.79 16.83
C VAL A 91 42.34 31.04 16.29
N THR A 92 41.79 31.66 15.23
CA THR A 92 42.36 32.90 14.67
C THR A 92 42.31 34.04 15.69
N SER A 93 41.20 34.19 16.41
CA SER A 93 41.05 35.17 17.47
C SER A 93 42.02 34.91 18.63
N ALA A 94 42.16 33.66 19.06
CA ALA A 94 43.09 33.25 20.10
C ALA A 94 44.56 33.56 19.72
N LEU A 95 44.96 33.33 18.47
CA LEU A 95 46.30 33.68 17.96
C LEU A 95 46.58 35.19 17.92
N GLN A 96 45.55 36.02 17.80
CA GLN A 96 45.69 37.47 17.71
C GLN A 96 45.79 38.16 19.07
N VAL A 97 45.43 37.50 20.17
CA VAL A 97 45.49 38.04 21.54
C VAL A 97 46.91 38.49 21.87
N GLY A 98 47.05 39.70 22.37
CA GLY A 98 48.37 40.31 22.76
C GLY A 98 49.31 40.58 21.60
N ARG A 99 48.87 40.43 20.32
CA ARG A 99 49.67 40.63 19.12
C ARG A 99 49.19 41.76 18.24
N THR A 100 47.93 42.11 18.32
CA THR A 100 47.32 43.15 17.50
C THR A 100 47.09 44.44 18.24
N GLY A 101 47.16 45.58 17.54
CA GLY A 101 46.99 46.91 18.11
C GLY A 101 48.33 47.56 18.60
N ASN A 102 48.26 48.69 19.38
CA ASN A 102 49.36 49.37 19.87
C ASN A 102 50.04 48.67 21.10
N VAL A 103 51.25 49.09 21.47
CA VAL A 103 52.07 48.47 22.56
C VAL A 103 51.30 48.41 23.88
N VAL A 104 50.52 49.45 24.21
CA VAL A 104 49.76 49.53 25.48
C VAL A 104 48.64 48.49 25.48
N LYS A 105 47.91 48.37 24.38
CA LYS A 105 46.82 47.35 24.21
C LYS A 105 47.39 45.92 24.35
N ARG A 106 48.46 45.63 23.64
CA ARG A 106 49.08 44.29 23.66
C ARG A 106 49.60 43.93 25.07
N TYR A 107 50.27 44.91 25.79
CA TYR A 107 50.69 44.67 27.15
C TYR A 107 49.53 44.42 28.11
N LYS A 108 48.49 45.22 27.99
CA LYS A 108 47.26 45.04 28.82
C LYS A 108 46.64 43.69 28.61
N GLU A 109 46.40 43.28 27.36
CA GLU A 109 45.82 41.95 27.01
C GLU A 109 46.68 40.82 27.61
N GLN A 110 47.99 40.88 27.51
CA GLN A 110 48.88 39.85 28.07
C GLN A 110 48.83 39.83 29.61
N LYS A 111 48.69 40.98 30.28
CA LYS A 111 48.53 41.06 31.74
C LYS A 111 47.21 40.57 32.22
N ASP A 112 46.12 40.93 31.52
CA ASP A 112 44.75 40.48 31.82
C ASP A 112 44.66 38.94 31.65
N LEU A 113 45.27 38.40 30.58
CA LEU A 113 45.33 36.96 30.32
C LEU A 113 46.08 36.19 31.44
N GLN A 114 47.18 36.73 31.98
CA GLN A 114 47.95 36.11 33.08
C GLN A 114 47.15 36.01 34.37
N HIS A 115 46.17 36.89 34.62
CA HIS A 115 45.39 36.98 35.86
C HIS A 115 44.04 36.29 35.75
N ASN A 116 43.37 36.37 34.59
CA ASN A 116 41.98 35.99 34.45
C ASN A 116 41.78 34.79 33.50
N GLY A 117 42.79 34.47 32.67
CA GLY A 117 42.56 33.57 31.53
C GLY A 117 41.59 34.16 30.49
N LEU A 118 41.40 33.46 29.41
CA LEU A 118 40.41 33.80 28.39
C LEU A 118 39.83 32.51 27.78
N ASN A 119 38.52 32.35 27.84
CA ASN A 119 37.85 31.26 27.19
C ASN A 119 37.01 31.77 26.00
N TYR A 120 37.21 31.16 24.84
CA TYR A 120 36.36 31.38 23.69
C TYR A 120 35.27 30.31 23.63
N THR A 121 34.04 30.69 23.28
CA THR A 121 32.96 29.80 23.00
C THR A 121 32.83 29.60 21.49
N LEU A 122 32.40 28.42 21.07
CA LEU A 122 32.16 28.09 19.68
C LEU A 122 30.67 28.27 19.34
N SER A 123 30.41 28.88 18.19
CA SER A 123 29.06 28.85 17.63
C SER A 123 28.83 27.50 16.93
N ARG A 124 27.67 26.91 17.14
CA ARG A 124 27.25 25.69 16.46
C ARG A 124 26.38 26.05 15.26
N THR A 125 26.46 25.27 14.21
CA THR A 125 25.59 25.33 13.04
C THR A 125 25.21 23.92 12.63
N ALA A 126 23.92 23.59 12.58
CA ALA A 126 23.42 22.32 12.13
C ALA A 126 23.35 22.27 10.60
N ASN A 127 23.53 21.08 10.02
CA ASN A 127 23.33 20.91 8.59
C ASN A 127 21.84 20.58 8.33
N GLU A 128 21.09 21.58 7.85
CA GLU A 128 19.65 21.49 7.62
C GLU A 128 19.27 20.30 6.69
N GLU A 129 20.09 20.02 5.66
CA GLU A 129 19.83 18.88 4.75
C GLU A 129 19.96 17.53 5.47
N MET A 130 20.98 17.37 6.32
CA MET A 130 21.15 16.16 7.13
C MET A 130 20.03 16.02 8.17
N VAL A 131 19.61 17.11 8.80
CA VAL A 131 18.47 17.13 9.72
C VAL A 131 17.21 16.71 8.98
N GLN A 132 16.97 17.25 7.79
CA GLN A 132 15.81 16.88 6.96
C GLN A 132 15.79 15.40 6.59
N VAL A 133 16.93 14.86 6.14
CA VAL A 133 17.07 13.43 5.84
C VAL A 133 16.82 12.59 7.10
N TYR A 134 17.34 12.99 8.26
CA TYR A 134 17.12 12.26 9.50
C TYR A 134 15.64 12.26 9.90
N VAL A 135 14.97 13.40 9.83
CA VAL A 135 13.52 13.49 10.13
C VAL A 135 12.72 12.63 9.16
N GLN A 136 12.98 12.72 7.85
CA GLN A 136 12.26 11.94 6.84
C GLN A 136 12.49 10.44 6.96
N ASP A 137 13.75 10.00 7.14
CA ASP A 137 14.08 8.57 7.09
C ASP A 137 13.91 7.86 8.44
N THR A 138 13.92 8.60 9.54
CA THR A 138 13.94 8.01 10.87
C THR A 138 12.73 8.39 11.70
N CYS A 139 12.39 9.69 11.77
CA CYS A 139 11.30 10.13 12.63
C CYS A 139 9.91 9.78 12.06
N THR A 140 9.70 9.85 10.74
CA THR A 140 8.41 9.47 10.12
C THR A 140 8.04 8.00 10.29
N LYS A 141 8.98 7.14 10.71
CA LYS A 141 8.65 5.75 11.09
C LYS A 141 7.76 5.64 12.33
N TYR A 142 7.63 6.73 13.06
CA TYR A 142 6.75 6.84 14.23
C TYR A 142 5.38 7.42 13.88
N ASP A 143 5.14 7.74 12.60
CA ASP A 143 3.80 8.10 12.12
C ASP A 143 2.86 6.91 12.27
N GLN A 144 1.63 7.21 12.64
CA GLN A 144 0.59 6.23 12.89
C GLN A 144 -0.73 6.75 12.34
N ASP A 145 -1.36 5.97 11.46
CA ASP A 145 -2.71 6.28 11.00
C ASP A 145 -3.73 6.17 12.14
N ALA A 146 -4.72 7.07 12.14
CA ALA A 146 -5.85 6.95 13.04
C ALA A 146 -6.64 5.68 12.74
N LYS A 147 -7.04 4.96 13.78
CA LYS A 147 -7.97 3.83 13.67
C LYS A 147 -9.28 4.21 14.29
N ASN A 148 -10.34 4.26 13.49
CA ASN A 148 -11.67 4.56 13.98
C ASN A 148 -12.13 3.54 15.02
N ALA A 149 -12.99 3.96 15.94
CA ALA A 149 -13.62 3.06 16.89
C ALA A 149 -14.41 1.99 16.13
N SER A 150 -14.51 0.79 16.69
CA SER A 150 -15.14 -0.34 16.02
C SER A 150 -15.95 -1.20 16.99
N LEU A 151 -16.55 -2.25 16.46
CA LEU A 151 -17.29 -3.25 17.22
C LEU A 151 -16.73 -4.63 16.89
N THR A 152 -16.71 -5.50 17.89
CA THR A 152 -16.68 -6.95 17.66
C THR A 152 -18.05 -7.54 17.99
N ARG A 153 -18.41 -8.67 17.35
CA ARG A 153 -19.66 -9.37 17.62
C ARG A 153 -19.39 -10.84 17.88
N GLU A 154 -19.69 -11.27 19.11
CA GLU A 154 -19.53 -12.65 19.52
C GLU A 154 -20.79 -13.14 20.23
N ASN A 155 -21.23 -14.36 19.93
CA ASN A 155 -22.43 -14.97 20.51
C ASN A 155 -23.72 -14.10 20.42
N GLY A 156 -23.75 -13.22 19.41
CA GLY A 156 -24.89 -12.32 19.20
C GLY A 156 -24.81 -10.99 19.93
N GLU A 157 -23.76 -10.74 20.70
CA GLU A 157 -23.55 -9.48 21.47
C GLU A 157 -22.44 -8.65 20.85
N PHE A 158 -22.64 -7.33 20.86
CA PHE A 158 -21.63 -6.35 20.41
C PHE A 158 -20.76 -5.89 21.57
N THR A 159 -19.46 -5.81 21.34
CA THR A 159 -18.48 -5.24 22.25
C THR A 159 -17.78 -4.06 21.56
N PHE A 160 -17.74 -2.92 22.27
CA PHE A 160 -17.07 -1.71 21.78
C PHE A 160 -15.54 -1.86 21.80
N VAL A 161 -14.89 -1.45 20.71
CA VAL A 161 -13.43 -1.35 20.59
C VAL A 161 -13.09 0.12 20.39
N PRO A 162 -12.36 0.76 21.34
CA PRO A 162 -12.00 2.18 21.21
C PRO A 162 -11.09 2.41 20.02
N GLY A 163 -11.20 3.59 19.42
CA GLY A 163 -10.30 4.04 18.37
C GLY A 163 -8.93 4.43 18.90
N GLU A 164 -7.95 4.48 18.03
CA GLU A 164 -6.59 4.94 18.30
C GLU A 164 -6.33 6.26 17.57
N GLU A 165 -5.74 7.24 18.26
CA GLU A 165 -5.36 8.50 17.62
C GLU A 165 -4.25 8.27 16.60
N GLY A 166 -4.39 8.91 15.43
CA GLY A 166 -3.33 9.03 14.44
C GLY A 166 -2.38 10.16 14.81
N ARG A 167 -1.15 10.06 14.37
CA ARG A 167 -0.13 11.12 14.46
C ARG A 167 0.74 11.09 13.22
N GLU A 168 1.06 12.27 12.75
CA GLU A 168 1.95 12.49 11.60
C GLU A 168 2.93 13.60 11.97
N ILE A 169 4.21 13.38 11.74
CA ILE A 169 5.25 14.37 11.99
C ILE A 169 5.15 15.48 10.95
N ASN A 170 5.14 16.73 11.42
CA ASN A 170 5.34 17.86 10.54
C ASN A 170 6.84 18.00 10.25
N VAL A 171 7.28 17.48 9.09
CA VAL A 171 8.70 17.42 8.73
C VAL A 171 9.37 18.80 8.76
N ASP A 172 8.80 19.79 8.07
CA ASP A 172 9.40 21.11 7.94
C ASP A 172 9.53 21.80 9.31
N SER A 173 8.48 21.76 10.13
CA SER A 173 8.52 22.33 11.47
C SER A 173 9.46 21.58 12.41
N SER A 174 9.61 20.27 12.25
CA SER A 174 10.53 19.45 13.05
C SER A 174 11.98 19.74 12.69
N VAL A 175 12.27 19.90 11.40
CA VAL A 175 13.63 20.31 10.93
C VAL A 175 14.00 21.65 11.54
N GLN A 176 13.11 22.64 11.44
CA GLN A 176 13.39 23.97 12.03
C GLN A 176 13.57 23.89 13.54
N ALA A 177 12.74 23.12 14.24
CA ALA A 177 12.85 22.98 15.70
C ALA A 177 14.18 22.33 16.12
N ILE A 178 14.65 21.31 15.39
CA ILE A 178 15.94 20.66 15.67
C ILE A 178 17.09 21.62 15.41
N VAL A 179 17.08 22.34 14.27
CA VAL A 179 18.12 23.32 13.93
C VAL A 179 18.19 24.43 15.00
N ASP A 180 17.04 25.04 15.32
CA ASP A 180 16.95 26.09 16.32
C ASP A 180 17.45 25.62 17.69
N TYR A 181 17.08 24.41 18.12
CA TYR A 181 17.49 23.84 19.39
C TYR A 181 19.02 23.58 19.43
N LEU A 182 19.59 23.00 18.37
CA LEU A 182 21.01 22.70 18.28
C LEU A 182 21.88 23.98 18.27
N GLU A 183 21.41 25.03 17.63
CA GLU A 183 22.15 26.28 17.49
C GLU A 183 22.02 27.20 18.72
N ASN A 184 20.85 27.23 19.38
CA ASN A 184 20.55 28.25 20.38
C ASN A 184 20.29 27.70 21.79
N ASP A 185 19.74 26.47 21.91
CA ASP A 185 19.21 25.99 23.20
C ASP A 185 19.95 24.76 23.75
N TRP A 186 20.94 24.26 23.05
CA TRP A 186 21.78 23.13 23.49
C TRP A 186 22.54 23.42 24.77
N THR A 187 22.45 22.52 25.74
CA THR A 187 23.13 22.63 27.04
C THR A 187 24.03 21.44 27.33
N ASP A 188 24.97 21.64 28.29
CA ASP A 188 25.79 20.54 28.82
C ASP A 188 24.86 19.64 29.69
N GLY A 189 24.56 18.42 29.25
CA GLY A 189 23.74 17.46 29.97
C GLY A 189 22.65 16.82 29.13
N GLU A 190 21.52 16.51 29.76
CA GLU A 190 20.39 15.89 29.04
C GLU A 190 19.69 16.91 28.14
N ASN A 191 19.63 16.60 26.85
CA ASN A 191 18.97 17.43 25.85
C ASN A 191 17.72 16.71 25.34
N PHE A 192 16.59 17.42 25.41
CA PHE A 192 15.28 16.89 25.10
C PHE A 192 14.50 17.89 24.24
N LEU A 193 13.95 17.40 23.12
CA LEU A 193 13.14 18.21 22.20
C LEU A 193 11.88 17.47 21.81
N GLU A 194 10.73 18.07 22.03
CA GLU A 194 9.45 17.57 21.53
C GLU A 194 9.22 18.05 20.08
N LEU A 195 9.05 17.09 19.16
CA LEU A 195 8.81 17.41 17.75
C LEU A 195 7.32 17.70 17.51
N PRO A 196 7.02 18.67 16.62
CA PRO A 196 5.64 18.97 16.25
C PRO A 196 5.00 17.81 15.51
N VAL A 197 3.88 17.28 16.02
CA VAL A 197 3.06 16.24 15.41
C VAL A 197 1.66 16.77 15.16
N GLN A 198 1.07 16.37 14.03
CA GLN A 198 -0.34 16.55 13.75
C GLN A 198 -1.10 15.33 14.27
N VAL A 199 -2.05 15.56 15.17
CA VAL A 199 -2.89 14.48 15.72
C VAL A 199 -4.21 14.43 14.95
N THR A 200 -4.54 13.23 14.43
CA THR A 200 -5.85 12.93 13.83
C THR A 200 -6.66 12.12 14.82
N LYS A 201 -7.82 12.65 15.22
CA LYS A 201 -8.71 11.94 16.13
C LYS A 201 -9.46 10.84 15.39
N PRO A 202 -9.62 9.65 16.00
CA PRO A 202 -10.46 8.60 15.45
C PRO A 202 -11.93 9.02 15.40
N GLU A 203 -12.66 8.53 14.42
CA GLU A 203 -14.11 8.66 14.37
C GLU A 203 -14.78 7.64 15.30
N GLY A 204 -15.94 8.01 15.81
CA GLY A 204 -16.82 7.17 16.59
C GLY A 204 -16.55 7.14 18.09
N SER A 205 -17.63 7.11 18.81
CA SER A 205 -17.68 6.94 20.26
C SER A 205 -18.47 5.69 20.61
N ALA A 206 -18.41 5.27 21.88
CA ALA A 206 -19.27 4.20 22.39
C ALA A 206 -20.77 4.55 22.25
N GLU A 207 -21.12 5.83 22.31
CA GLU A 207 -22.49 6.33 22.16
C GLU A 207 -22.96 6.22 20.70
N ASP A 208 -22.11 6.56 19.73
CA ASP A 208 -22.42 6.43 18.31
C ASP A 208 -22.61 4.96 17.91
N LEU A 209 -21.70 4.09 18.34
CA LEU A 209 -21.74 2.67 18.02
C LEU A 209 -22.84 1.89 18.78
N ALA A 210 -23.37 2.44 19.88
CA ALA A 210 -24.53 1.85 20.57
C ALA A 210 -25.81 1.83 19.73
N TYR A 211 -25.88 2.61 18.64
CA TYR A 211 -27.00 2.55 17.68
C TYR A 211 -26.93 1.30 16.77
N VAL A 212 -25.80 0.61 16.68
CA VAL A 212 -25.64 -0.59 15.86
C VAL A 212 -26.20 -1.81 16.58
N LYS A 213 -27.50 -2.03 16.46
CA LYS A 213 -28.22 -3.12 17.16
C LYS A 213 -29.29 -3.81 16.35
N ASP A 214 -29.88 -3.12 15.36
CA ASP A 214 -30.98 -3.64 14.56
C ASP A 214 -30.46 -4.31 13.29
N LEU A 215 -31.05 -5.44 12.89
CA LEU A 215 -30.73 -6.10 11.63
C LEU A 215 -31.41 -5.38 10.46
N LEU A 216 -30.66 -4.62 9.68
CA LEU A 216 -31.16 -3.85 8.53
C LEU A 216 -31.34 -4.69 7.28
N GLY A 217 -30.45 -5.65 7.05
CA GLY A 217 -30.48 -6.52 5.88
C GLY A 217 -29.67 -7.80 6.08
N SER A 218 -30.15 -8.89 5.50
CA SER A 218 -29.49 -10.20 5.58
C SER A 218 -29.66 -10.95 4.28
N PHE A 219 -28.62 -11.68 3.87
CA PHE A 219 -28.70 -12.60 2.76
C PHE A 219 -27.74 -13.78 2.91
N THR A 220 -28.18 -14.93 2.38
CA THR A 220 -27.43 -16.19 2.45
C THR A 220 -27.39 -16.86 1.08
N THR A 221 -26.22 -17.35 0.67
CA THR A 221 -26.09 -18.23 -0.49
C THR A 221 -25.40 -19.54 -0.11
N SER A 222 -25.71 -20.63 -0.89
CA SER A 222 -25.09 -21.93 -0.70
C SER A 222 -23.91 -22.14 -1.66
N PHE A 223 -22.84 -22.72 -1.15
CA PHE A 223 -21.69 -23.19 -1.95
C PHE A 223 -21.43 -24.69 -1.73
N SER A 224 -22.50 -25.46 -1.51
CA SER A 224 -22.49 -26.91 -1.17
C SER A 224 -21.70 -27.76 -2.18
N THR A 225 -21.72 -27.39 -3.47
CA THR A 225 -21.01 -28.08 -4.55
C THR A 225 -19.54 -27.70 -4.72
N SER A 226 -19.05 -26.77 -3.89
CA SER A 226 -17.68 -26.25 -4.00
C SER A 226 -16.63 -27.25 -3.51
N SER A 227 -15.48 -27.27 -4.19
CA SER A 227 -14.28 -27.97 -3.73
C SER A 227 -13.80 -27.45 -2.36
N ALA A 228 -12.85 -28.13 -1.74
CA ALA A 228 -12.25 -27.69 -0.49
C ALA A 228 -11.57 -26.33 -0.63
N ASP A 229 -10.79 -26.13 -1.71
CA ASP A 229 -10.06 -24.87 -1.97
C ASP A 229 -11.01 -23.71 -2.25
N ARG A 230 -12.06 -23.92 -3.06
CA ARG A 230 -13.10 -22.90 -3.27
C ARG A 230 -13.83 -22.56 -1.97
N SER A 231 -14.11 -23.56 -1.15
CA SER A 231 -14.75 -23.35 0.16
C SER A 231 -13.84 -22.56 1.12
N LYS A 232 -12.53 -22.83 1.09
CA LYS A 232 -11.51 -22.06 1.81
C LYS A 232 -11.52 -20.59 1.38
N ASN A 233 -11.56 -20.30 0.06
CA ASN A 233 -11.61 -18.95 -0.47
C ASN A 233 -12.87 -18.20 -0.04
N VAL A 234 -14.05 -18.83 -0.10
CA VAL A 234 -15.31 -18.23 0.34
C VAL A 234 -15.26 -17.90 1.84
N ASN A 235 -14.70 -18.81 2.66
CA ASN A 235 -14.53 -18.56 4.09
C ASN A 235 -13.55 -17.42 4.37
N SER A 236 -12.41 -17.37 3.66
CA SER A 236 -11.42 -16.27 3.80
C SER A 236 -12.03 -14.94 3.41
N GLY A 237 -12.74 -14.86 2.28
CA GLY A 237 -13.43 -13.64 1.88
C GLY A 237 -14.48 -13.17 2.88
N ALA A 238 -15.27 -14.10 3.45
CA ALA A 238 -16.24 -13.77 4.50
C ALA A 238 -15.53 -13.19 5.74
N LYS A 239 -14.40 -13.77 6.14
CA LYS A 239 -13.62 -13.29 7.30
C LYS A 239 -13.03 -11.90 7.10
N HIS A 240 -12.55 -11.58 5.89
CA HIS A 240 -12.01 -10.26 5.60
C HIS A 240 -13.07 -9.16 5.65
N VAL A 241 -14.29 -9.47 5.27
CA VAL A 241 -15.42 -8.53 5.31
C VAL A 241 -16.04 -8.42 6.70
N ASN A 242 -15.97 -9.51 7.49
CA ASN A 242 -16.57 -9.56 8.83
C ASN A 242 -15.90 -8.55 9.78
N GLY A 243 -16.72 -7.83 10.53
CA GLY A 243 -16.23 -6.85 11.51
C GLY A 243 -16.07 -5.43 10.94
N THR A 244 -16.33 -5.23 9.65
CA THR A 244 -16.26 -3.88 9.06
C THR A 244 -17.34 -2.99 9.65
N VAL A 245 -16.91 -1.84 10.19
CA VAL A 245 -17.78 -0.72 10.56
C VAL A 245 -17.66 0.34 9.50
N LEU A 246 -18.78 0.90 9.05
CA LEU A 246 -18.80 2.07 8.16
C LEU A 246 -19.56 3.21 8.83
N TYR A 247 -18.89 4.34 8.96
CA TYR A 247 -19.52 5.56 9.45
C TYR A 247 -20.38 6.23 8.35
N PRO A 248 -21.28 7.15 8.70
CA PRO A 248 -22.12 7.85 7.72
C PRO A 248 -21.29 8.49 6.63
N GLY A 249 -21.61 8.18 5.38
CA GLY A 249 -20.93 8.73 4.22
C GLY A 249 -19.72 7.92 3.72
N GLU A 250 -19.19 6.99 4.50
CA GLU A 250 -18.08 6.13 4.08
C GLU A 250 -18.51 5.12 3.00
N THR A 251 -17.57 4.80 2.13
CA THR A 251 -17.76 3.85 1.02
C THR A 251 -16.92 2.60 1.24
N PHE A 252 -17.56 1.44 1.16
CA PHE A 252 -16.92 0.14 1.19
C PHE A 252 -16.52 -0.29 -0.23
N SER A 253 -15.33 -0.86 -0.37
CA SER A 253 -14.83 -1.52 -1.57
C SER A 253 -14.61 -3.01 -1.30
N MET A 254 -15.32 -3.86 -2.04
CA MET A 254 -15.15 -5.31 -1.89
C MET A 254 -13.75 -5.75 -2.30
N TYR A 255 -13.21 -5.21 -3.41
CA TYR A 255 -11.89 -5.59 -3.88
C TYR A 255 -10.78 -5.19 -2.90
N GLU A 256 -10.79 -3.96 -2.41
CA GLU A 256 -9.81 -3.47 -1.44
C GLU A 256 -9.81 -4.27 -0.15
N THR A 257 -11.00 -4.70 0.31
CA THR A 257 -11.17 -5.46 1.55
C THR A 257 -10.64 -6.90 1.44
N VAL A 258 -10.80 -7.56 0.28
CA VAL A 258 -10.42 -8.98 0.14
C VAL A 258 -9.06 -9.20 -0.52
N ALA A 259 -8.48 -8.21 -1.17
CA ALA A 259 -7.15 -8.30 -1.78
C ALA A 259 -6.02 -8.13 -0.73
N PRO A 260 -4.79 -8.58 -1.04
CA PRO A 260 -4.40 -9.36 -2.22
C PRO A 260 -4.79 -10.85 -2.10
N PHE A 261 -5.05 -11.49 -3.24
CA PHE A 261 -5.37 -12.92 -3.27
C PHE A 261 -4.09 -13.76 -3.20
N THR A 262 -3.60 -14.02 -2.01
CA THR A 262 -2.38 -14.78 -1.74
C THR A 262 -2.64 -15.93 -0.77
N ALA A 263 -1.71 -16.88 -0.70
CA ALA A 263 -1.80 -18.00 0.25
C ALA A 263 -1.72 -17.53 1.71
N GLU A 264 -0.94 -16.47 1.96
CA GLU A 264 -0.79 -15.83 3.28
C GLU A 264 -2.14 -15.26 3.77
N ASN A 265 -2.92 -14.67 2.85
CA ASN A 265 -4.27 -14.16 3.13
C ASN A 265 -5.33 -15.26 3.15
N GLY A 266 -4.91 -16.54 3.13
CA GLY A 266 -5.79 -17.69 3.28
C GLY A 266 -6.49 -18.13 1.98
N TYR A 267 -6.05 -17.66 0.80
CA TYR A 267 -6.61 -18.08 -0.47
C TYR A 267 -5.89 -19.29 -1.08
N ALA A 268 -6.55 -19.96 -2.01
CA ALA A 268 -6.06 -21.10 -2.76
C ALA A 268 -6.48 -21.01 -4.24
N MET A 269 -5.86 -21.82 -5.08
CA MET A 269 -6.26 -21.98 -6.49
C MET A 269 -7.60 -22.68 -6.59
N ALA A 270 -8.56 -22.09 -7.27
CA ALA A 270 -9.89 -22.70 -7.50
C ALA A 270 -10.55 -22.09 -8.74
N GLY A 271 -11.57 -22.78 -9.26
CA GLY A 271 -12.26 -22.38 -10.48
C GLY A 271 -12.91 -21.00 -10.39
N SER A 272 -12.60 -20.18 -11.37
CA SER A 272 -13.16 -18.84 -11.62
C SER A 272 -13.66 -18.74 -13.06
N TYR A 273 -14.59 -17.82 -13.31
CA TYR A 273 -15.07 -17.53 -14.66
C TYR A 273 -14.18 -16.48 -15.33
N LEU A 274 -13.54 -16.85 -16.44
CA LEU A 274 -12.76 -15.94 -17.28
C LEU A 274 -13.15 -16.13 -18.75
N ASN A 275 -13.59 -15.06 -19.42
CA ASN A 275 -13.95 -15.04 -20.84
C ASN A 275 -14.95 -16.14 -21.29
N GLY A 276 -15.81 -16.58 -20.39
CA GLY A 276 -16.81 -17.60 -20.70
C GLY A 276 -16.40 -19.04 -20.38
N GLU A 277 -15.19 -19.24 -19.86
CA GLU A 277 -14.65 -20.52 -19.44
C GLU A 277 -14.39 -20.57 -17.94
N VAL A 278 -14.27 -21.79 -17.40
CA VAL A 278 -13.81 -21.99 -16.02
C VAL A 278 -12.31 -22.20 -16.04
N VAL A 279 -11.59 -21.32 -15.37
CA VAL A 279 -10.14 -21.40 -15.21
C VAL A 279 -9.77 -21.36 -13.72
N ASP A 280 -8.72 -22.04 -13.35
CA ASP A 280 -8.24 -21.96 -11.96
C ASP A 280 -7.48 -20.63 -11.74
N SER A 281 -7.85 -19.94 -10.67
CA SER A 281 -7.19 -18.71 -10.21
C SER A 281 -7.16 -18.63 -8.69
N MET A 282 -6.20 -17.88 -8.16
CA MET A 282 -6.18 -17.55 -6.73
C MET A 282 -7.46 -16.77 -6.37
N GLY A 283 -8.12 -17.18 -5.29
CA GLY A 283 -9.36 -16.54 -4.84
C GLY A 283 -10.60 -16.96 -5.64
N GLY A 284 -10.57 -18.04 -6.42
CA GLY A 284 -11.76 -18.56 -7.11
C GLY A 284 -12.89 -18.82 -6.11
N GLY A 285 -14.06 -18.18 -6.35
CA GLY A 285 -15.23 -18.19 -5.45
C GLY A 285 -15.55 -16.85 -4.79
N ILE A 286 -14.64 -15.87 -4.80
CA ILE A 286 -14.84 -14.55 -4.13
C ILE A 286 -16.02 -13.75 -4.73
N CYS A 287 -16.32 -13.90 -6.01
CA CYS A 287 -17.53 -13.29 -6.58
C CYS A 287 -18.82 -13.76 -5.90
N GLN A 288 -18.87 -14.96 -5.31
CA GLN A 288 -20.01 -15.38 -4.51
C GLN A 288 -20.08 -14.65 -3.17
N VAL A 289 -18.93 -14.34 -2.55
CA VAL A 289 -18.86 -13.49 -1.35
C VAL A 289 -19.39 -12.09 -1.65
N SER A 290 -18.90 -11.47 -2.73
CA SER A 290 -19.37 -10.17 -3.22
C SER A 290 -20.87 -10.17 -3.51
N THR A 291 -21.37 -11.16 -4.22
CA THR A 291 -22.79 -11.28 -4.55
C THR A 291 -23.68 -11.46 -3.31
N THR A 292 -23.21 -12.22 -2.32
CA THR A 292 -23.98 -12.42 -1.08
C THR A 292 -24.06 -11.12 -0.28
N LEU A 293 -22.93 -10.40 -0.18
CA LEU A 293 -22.88 -9.08 0.46
C LEU A 293 -23.76 -8.05 -0.28
N TYR A 294 -23.69 -8.00 -1.63
CA TYR A 294 -24.51 -7.13 -2.45
C TYR A 294 -26.02 -7.30 -2.13
N ASN A 295 -26.48 -8.54 -2.00
CA ASN A 295 -27.87 -8.81 -1.67
C ASN A 295 -28.25 -8.42 -0.23
N ALA A 296 -27.32 -8.52 0.73
CA ALA A 296 -27.53 -8.00 2.08
C ALA A 296 -27.62 -6.46 2.07
N VAL A 297 -26.76 -5.79 1.30
CA VAL A 297 -26.74 -4.33 1.09
C VAL A 297 -28.06 -3.84 0.46
N LEU A 298 -28.56 -4.52 -0.56
CA LEU A 298 -29.86 -4.19 -1.16
C LEU A 298 -31.00 -4.27 -0.14
N ARG A 299 -30.98 -5.26 0.76
CA ARG A 299 -32.01 -5.46 1.80
C ARG A 299 -31.87 -4.47 2.96
N ALA A 300 -30.65 -3.98 3.20
CA ALA A 300 -30.40 -2.86 4.10
C ALA A 300 -30.74 -1.49 3.48
N GLU A 301 -31.03 -1.47 2.17
CA GLU A 301 -31.33 -0.28 1.37
C GLU A 301 -30.21 0.78 1.36
N LEU A 302 -28.95 0.33 1.45
CA LEU A 302 -27.80 1.20 1.32
C LEU A 302 -27.53 1.57 -0.14
N GLU A 303 -26.83 2.68 -0.36
CA GLU A 303 -26.51 3.21 -1.68
C GLU A 303 -25.44 2.34 -2.37
N VAL A 304 -25.78 1.72 -3.50
CA VAL A 304 -24.82 0.98 -4.34
C VAL A 304 -24.12 1.97 -5.26
N VAL A 305 -22.81 2.14 -5.07
CA VAL A 305 -21.96 3.07 -5.84
C VAL A 305 -21.43 2.42 -7.11
N GLU A 306 -20.99 1.16 -7.03
CA GLU A 306 -20.47 0.41 -8.16
C GLU A 306 -20.92 -1.05 -8.09
N ARG A 307 -21.38 -1.57 -9.21
CA ARG A 307 -21.75 -2.99 -9.36
C ARG A 307 -21.64 -3.41 -10.82
N SER A 308 -21.02 -4.53 -11.06
CA SER A 308 -20.94 -5.17 -12.38
C SER A 308 -21.54 -6.57 -12.35
N PRO A 309 -22.35 -6.99 -13.37
CA PRO A 309 -22.76 -8.38 -13.49
C PRO A 309 -21.59 -9.27 -13.93
N HIS A 310 -21.74 -10.57 -13.71
CA HIS A 310 -20.91 -11.56 -14.39
C HIS A 310 -21.13 -11.53 -15.90
N SER A 311 -20.15 -12.00 -16.64
CA SER A 311 -20.29 -12.16 -18.10
C SER A 311 -21.23 -13.30 -18.49
N MET A 312 -21.43 -14.28 -17.59
CA MET A 312 -22.31 -15.43 -17.73
C MET A 312 -23.17 -15.57 -16.47
N THR A 313 -24.26 -16.34 -16.57
CA THR A 313 -25.13 -16.60 -15.41
C THR A 313 -24.41 -17.38 -14.33
N VAL A 314 -24.72 -17.05 -13.09
CA VAL A 314 -24.35 -17.81 -11.88
C VAL A 314 -25.63 -18.50 -11.36
N HIS A 315 -25.50 -19.57 -10.59
CA HIS A 315 -26.62 -20.41 -10.19
C HIS A 315 -26.99 -20.29 -8.70
N TYR A 316 -26.30 -19.43 -7.95
CA TYR A 316 -26.54 -19.27 -6.52
C TYR A 316 -27.41 -18.04 -6.18
N VAL A 317 -27.78 -17.24 -7.18
CA VAL A 317 -28.76 -16.15 -7.11
C VAL A 317 -29.57 -16.07 -8.40
N GLU A 318 -30.68 -15.33 -8.39
CA GLU A 318 -31.49 -15.04 -9.58
C GLU A 318 -30.72 -14.07 -10.51
N LEU A 319 -31.20 -13.96 -11.76
CA LEU A 319 -30.60 -13.05 -12.75
C LEU A 319 -30.66 -11.60 -12.23
N SER A 320 -29.62 -10.85 -12.46
CA SER A 320 -29.42 -9.45 -12.00
C SER A 320 -29.22 -9.24 -10.48
N GLU A 321 -29.25 -10.32 -9.69
CA GLU A 321 -28.88 -10.26 -8.25
C GLU A 321 -27.40 -10.51 -7.99
N ASP A 322 -26.59 -10.71 -9.00
CA ASP A 322 -25.14 -10.95 -8.88
C ASP A 322 -24.31 -9.66 -8.86
N ALA A 323 -23.14 -9.72 -8.23
CA ALA A 323 -22.12 -8.67 -8.25
C ALA A 323 -20.74 -9.31 -8.42
N ALA A 324 -20.13 -9.12 -9.59
CA ALA A 324 -18.83 -9.66 -9.93
C ALA A 324 -17.72 -8.68 -9.57
N ILE A 325 -16.60 -9.21 -9.08
CA ILE A 325 -15.35 -8.44 -8.91
C ILE A 325 -14.24 -9.04 -9.77
N ALA A 326 -13.38 -8.19 -10.35
CA ALA A 326 -12.29 -8.62 -11.20
C ALA A 326 -11.18 -7.55 -11.26
N GLY A 327 -10.16 -7.68 -10.42
CA GLY A 327 -9.13 -6.67 -10.27
C GLY A 327 -9.72 -5.29 -9.95
N THR A 328 -9.02 -4.25 -10.44
CA THR A 328 -9.44 -2.85 -10.22
C THR A 328 -10.49 -2.35 -11.23
N TYR A 329 -10.84 -3.14 -12.26
CA TYR A 329 -11.76 -2.72 -13.32
C TYR A 329 -13.23 -3.17 -13.12
N LYS A 330 -13.47 -4.03 -12.15
CA LYS A 330 -14.82 -4.40 -11.67
C LYS A 330 -14.78 -4.54 -10.17
N ASP A 331 -15.48 -3.69 -9.48
CA ASP A 331 -15.64 -3.77 -8.04
C ASP A 331 -17.13 -3.78 -7.66
N PHE A 332 -17.38 -4.14 -6.41
CA PHE A 332 -18.64 -3.90 -5.76
C PHE A 332 -18.40 -2.87 -4.65
N LYS A 333 -18.95 -1.68 -4.84
CA LYS A 333 -18.86 -0.59 -3.87
C LYS A 333 -20.23 -0.14 -3.43
N PHE A 334 -20.37 0.13 -2.15
CA PHE A 334 -21.57 0.74 -1.59
C PHE A 334 -21.19 1.74 -0.50
N LYS A 335 -22.08 2.68 -0.26
CA LYS A 335 -21.93 3.75 0.71
C LYS A 335 -22.87 3.55 1.87
N ASN A 336 -22.41 3.79 3.10
CA ASN A 336 -23.32 3.99 4.21
C ASN A 336 -24.08 5.30 4.00
N SER A 337 -25.27 5.22 3.44
CA SER A 337 -26.17 6.33 3.15
C SER A 337 -27.11 6.66 4.30
N THR A 338 -26.91 6.06 5.48
CA THR A 338 -27.69 6.34 6.71
C THR A 338 -26.99 7.40 7.55
N ASP A 339 -27.71 7.95 8.54
CA ASP A 339 -27.16 8.92 9.49
C ASP A 339 -26.43 8.25 10.69
N TYR A 340 -26.29 6.93 10.70
CA TYR A 340 -25.73 6.15 11.80
C TYR A 340 -24.69 5.15 11.30
N PRO A 341 -23.71 4.75 12.14
CA PRO A 341 -22.78 3.68 11.80
C PRO A 341 -23.50 2.38 11.48
N ILE A 342 -22.92 1.58 10.59
CA ILE A 342 -23.33 0.22 10.31
C ILE A 342 -22.19 -0.76 10.57
N TYR A 343 -22.56 -2.01 10.85
CA TYR A 343 -21.62 -3.12 11.06
C TYR A 343 -21.96 -4.27 10.12
N ILE A 344 -20.95 -4.87 9.51
CA ILE A 344 -21.09 -6.02 8.63
C ILE A 344 -20.61 -7.27 9.35
N GLU A 345 -21.54 -8.20 9.61
CA GLU A 345 -21.22 -9.55 10.07
C GLU A 345 -21.19 -10.50 8.87
N GLY A 346 -20.09 -11.21 8.67
CA GLY A 346 -19.91 -12.18 7.61
C GLY A 346 -19.41 -13.51 8.14
N TYR A 347 -20.11 -14.61 7.84
CA TYR A 347 -19.70 -15.94 8.28
C TYR A 347 -20.09 -17.05 7.32
N THR A 348 -19.42 -18.19 7.45
CA THR A 348 -19.78 -19.43 6.76
C THR A 348 -20.14 -20.52 7.78
N THR A 349 -20.99 -21.44 7.34
CA THR A 349 -21.46 -22.57 8.15
C THR A 349 -20.88 -23.92 7.66
N SER A 350 -20.92 -24.95 8.49
CA SER A 350 -20.43 -26.28 8.16
C SER A 350 -21.20 -26.96 7.02
N ASP A 351 -22.46 -26.55 6.79
CA ASP A 351 -23.29 -27.00 5.65
C ASP A 351 -23.05 -26.16 4.38
N LYS A 352 -21.91 -25.45 4.33
CA LYS A 352 -21.44 -24.66 3.18
C LYS A 352 -22.44 -23.58 2.75
N LYS A 353 -22.88 -22.77 3.67
CA LYS A 353 -23.57 -21.51 3.41
C LYS A 353 -22.72 -20.33 3.83
N ILE A 354 -22.83 -19.24 3.09
CA ILE A 354 -22.26 -17.93 3.45
C ILE A 354 -23.40 -16.95 3.70
N THR A 355 -23.32 -16.24 4.80
CA THR A 355 -24.30 -15.23 5.22
C THR A 355 -23.62 -13.91 5.49
N PHE A 356 -24.23 -12.82 5.05
CA PHE A 356 -23.94 -11.48 5.51
C PHE A 356 -25.16 -10.87 6.18
N ASN A 357 -24.93 -10.27 7.34
CA ASN A 357 -25.90 -9.47 8.09
C ASN A 357 -25.35 -8.04 8.19
N ILE A 358 -26.19 -7.06 7.93
CA ILE A 358 -25.89 -5.64 8.11
C ILE A 358 -26.69 -5.14 9.28
N TYR A 359 -25.98 -4.70 10.32
CA TYR A 359 -26.58 -4.13 11.52
C TYR A 359 -26.39 -2.60 11.53
N GLY A 360 -27.33 -1.91 12.14
CA GLY A 360 -27.32 -0.46 12.28
C GLY A 360 -28.49 0.00 13.13
N LYS A 361 -28.95 1.23 12.92
CA LYS A 361 -30.18 1.74 13.51
C LYS A 361 -31.33 1.64 12.53
N GLU A 362 -32.37 0.90 12.88
CA GLU A 362 -33.59 0.84 12.05
C GLU A 362 -34.36 2.17 12.12
N THR A 363 -34.51 2.79 10.96
CA THR A 363 -35.23 4.07 10.83
C THR A 363 -36.42 3.97 9.87
N ARG A 364 -36.62 2.82 9.24
CA ARG A 364 -37.72 2.57 8.31
C ARG A 364 -39.00 2.27 9.08
N ASP A 365 -40.12 2.70 8.53
CA ASP A 365 -41.45 2.42 9.13
C ASP A 365 -41.69 0.93 9.28
N SER A 366 -42.18 0.49 10.42
CA SER A 366 -42.43 -0.93 10.73
C SER A 366 -43.51 -1.59 9.88
N ASN A 367 -44.38 -0.80 9.25
CA ASN A 367 -45.43 -1.27 8.32
C ASN A 367 -44.95 -1.36 6.86
N ARG A 368 -43.66 -0.98 6.61
CA ARG A 368 -43.02 -1.01 5.31
C ARG A 368 -42.22 -2.32 5.14
N SER A 369 -42.34 -2.93 3.99
CA SER A 369 -41.50 -4.08 3.63
C SER A 369 -41.02 -3.97 2.20
N ILE A 370 -39.88 -4.60 1.91
CA ILE A 370 -39.32 -4.67 0.56
C ILE A 370 -39.11 -6.11 0.13
N SER A 371 -39.15 -6.31 -1.16
CA SER A 371 -38.75 -7.56 -1.82
C SER A 371 -38.11 -7.24 -3.16
N PHE A 372 -37.40 -8.22 -3.73
CA PHE A 372 -36.76 -8.07 -5.03
C PHE A 372 -37.39 -9.04 -6.04
N GLU A 373 -37.51 -8.57 -7.28
CA GLU A 373 -38.06 -9.28 -8.40
C GLU A 373 -37.10 -9.24 -9.58
N SER A 374 -36.56 -10.40 -9.98
CA SER A 374 -35.78 -10.57 -11.20
C SER A 374 -36.72 -10.79 -12.38
N VAL A 375 -36.61 -9.95 -13.41
CA VAL A 375 -37.47 -10.03 -14.61
C VAL A 375 -36.61 -10.34 -15.82
N LEU A 376 -36.90 -11.48 -16.46
CA LEU A 376 -36.25 -11.82 -17.73
C LEU A 376 -36.82 -10.91 -18.85
N VAL A 377 -35.93 -10.13 -19.47
CA VAL A 377 -36.26 -9.19 -20.56
C VAL A 377 -36.06 -9.83 -21.92
N ASN A 378 -34.99 -10.60 -22.10
CA ASN A 378 -34.69 -11.27 -23.36
C ASN A 378 -33.84 -12.54 -23.11
N GLU A 379 -34.07 -13.53 -23.97
CA GLU A 379 -33.33 -14.79 -24.04
C GLU A 379 -32.76 -14.96 -25.44
N VAL A 380 -31.49 -15.26 -25.57
CA VAL A 380 -30.81 -15.54 -26.84
C VAL A 380 -30.32 -16.98 -26.80
N LYS A 381 -31.00 -17.86 -27.51
CA LYS A 381 -30.60 -19.28 -27.62
C LYS A 381 -29.31 -19.41 -28.45
N PRO A 382 -28.47 -20.43 -28.16
CA PRO A 382 -27.28 -20.68 -28.93
C PRO A 382 -27.62 -21.15 -30.34
N ASN A 383 -26.91 -20.67 -31.34
CA ASN A 383 -26.91 -21.28 -32.68
C ASN A 383 -26.00 -22.52 -32.67
N THR A 384 -26.19 -23.41 -33.65
CA THR A 384 -25.22 -24.48 -33.91
C THR A 384 -24.28 -24.04 -35.01
N ILE A 385 -22.96 -24.18 -34.79
CA ILE A 385 -21.93 -23.90 -35.76
C ILE A 385 -21.12 -25.19 -35.99
N LEU A 386 -21.04 -25.64 -37.25
CA LEU A 386 -20.21 -26.75 -37.65
C LEU A 386 -18.83 -26.24 -38.07
N ARG A 387 -17.78 -26.95 -37.63
CA ARG A 387 -16.38 -26.66 -38.00
C ARG A 387 -15.68 -27.92 -38.40
N ASP A 388 -14.70 -27.79 -39.28
CA ASP A 388 -13.78 -28.87 -39.64
C ASP A 388 -12.47 -28.76 -38.83
N ASP A 389 -11.86 -29.92 -38.60
CA ASP A 389 -10.50 -30.04 -38.05
C ASP A 389 -9.72 -31.00 -38.92
N ALA A 390 -8.83 -30.44 -39.76
CA ALA A 390 -7.97 -31.20 -40.65
C ALA A 390 -6.86 -31.97 -39.90
N GLY A 391 -6.64 -31.75 -38.64
CA GLY A 391 -5.73 -32.52 -37.78
C GLY A 391 -6.35 -33.80 -37.21
N GLN A 392 -7.68 -33.94 -37.29
CA GLN A 392 -8.42 -35.09 -36.79
C GLN A 392 -8.91 -35.97 -37.94
N GLY A 393 -8.87 -37.28 -37.71
CA GLY A 393 -9.32 -38.26 -38.69
C GLY A 393 -10.84 -38.28 -38.95
N LEU A 394 -11.23 -38.76 -40.15
CA LEU A 394 -12.64 -39.04 -40.46
C LEU A 394 -13.24 -39.93 -39.35
N GLY A 395 -14.42 -39.59 -38.87
CA GLY A 395 -15.04 -40.27 -37.73
C GLY A 395 -14.96 -39.53 -36.40
N TYR A 396 -14.01 -38.57 -36.27
CA TYR A 396 -13.95 -37.70 -35.10
C TYR A 396 -15.13 -36.70 -35.08
N LYS A 397 -15.81 -36.62 -33.94
CA LYS A 397 -16.85 -35.63 -33.67
C LYS A 397 -16.67 -35.15 -32.21
N ASN A 398 -16.52 -33.86 -32.04
CA ASN A 398 -16.53 -33.21 -30.72
C ASN A 398 -17.64 -32.16 -30.65
N VAL A 399 -18.35 -32.09 -29.54
CA VAL A 399 -19.46 -31.16 -29.36
C VAL A 399 -19.18 -30.30 -28.13
N SER A 400 -18.98 -29.01 -28.36
CA SER A 400 -18.96 -28.00 -27.33
C SER A 400 -20.39 -27.45 -27.17
N ALA A 401 -21.00 -27.65 -26.01
CA ALA A 401 -22.36 -27.20 -25.75
C ALA A 401 -22.44 -25.66 -25.75
N GLY A 402 -23.43 -25.12 -26.44
CA GLY A 402 -23.75 -23.71 -26.39
C GLY A 402 -24.34 -23.30 -25.04
N LYS A 403 -24.28 -22.03 -24.75
CA LYS A 403 -24.89 -21.43 -23.56
C LYS A 403 -25.91 -20.38 -23.98
N THR A 404 -27.06 -20.36 -23.36
CA THR A 404 -28.09 -19.32 -23.59
C THR A 404 -27.62 -18.00 -22.98
N GLY A 405 -27.75 -16.92 -23.74
CA GLY A 405 -27.57 -15.56 -23.25
C GLY A 405 -28.88 -15.02 -22.69
N TYR A 406 -28.75 -14.12 -21.71
CA TYR A 406 -29.92 -13.52 -21.04
C TYR A 406 -29.73 -12.02 -20.85
N VAL A 407 -30.86 -11.29 -20.89
CA VAL A 407 -30.95 -9.91 -20.43
C VAL A 407 -32.05 -9.90 -19.36
N ALA A 408 -31.69 -9.42 -18.17
CA ALA A 408 -32.62 -9.36 -17.05
C ALA A 408 -32.53 -8.00 -16.35
N GLU A 409 -33.61 -7.64 -15.66
CA GLU A 409 -33.73 -6.44 -14.85
C GLU A 409 -34.14 -6.82 -13.44
N LEU A 410 -33.53 -6.17 -12.43
CA LEU A 410 -33.88 -6.31 -11.03
C LEU A 410 -34.73 -5.14 -10.56
N TYR A 411 -35.84 -5.44 -9.91
CA TYR A 411 -36.74 -4.44 -9.35
C TYR A 411 -36.85 -4.61 -7.84
N LYS A 412 -36.87 -3.49 -7.12
CA LYS A 412 -37.26 -3.41 -5.71
C LYS A 412 -38.78 -3.13 -5.65
N ILE A 413 -39.50 -3.98 -4.98
CA ILE A 413 -40.92 -3.84 -4.70
C ILE A 413 -41.08 -3.32 -3.28
N VAL A 414 -41.72 -2.17 -3.12
CA VAL A 414 -42.03 -1.58 -1.79
C VAL A 414 -43.49 -1.81 -1.49
N LYS A 415 -43.75 -2.28 -0.27
CA LYS A 415 -45.13 -2.44 0.24
C LYS A 415 -45.29 -1.71 1.54
N VAL A 416 -46.42 -1.00 1.71
CA VAL A 416 -46.82 -0.36 2.96
C VAL A 416 -48.15 -0.98 3.40
N ASN A 417 -48.23 -1.46 4.62
CA ASN A 417 -49.38 -2.22 5.11
C ASN A 417 -49.78 -3.42 4.19
N GLY A 418 -48.79 -4.06 3.57
CA GLY A 418 -49.01 -5.19 2.66
C GLY A 418 -49.40 -4.79 1.23
N VAL A 419 -49.69 -3.53 0.95
CA VAL A 419 -50.05 -3.03 -0.38
C VAL A 419 -48.81 -2.48 -1.08
N GLN A 420 -48.60 -2.89 -2.35
CA GLN A 420 -47.48 -2.38 -3.15
C GLN A 420 -47.70 -0.89 -3.45
N THR A 421 -46.72 -0.07 -3.07
CA THR A 421 -46.71 1.37 -3.33
C THR A 421 -45.75 1.73 -4.46
N ASP A 422 -44.61 1.00 -4.56
CA ASP A 422 -43.57 1.32 -5.54
C ASP A 422 -42.98 0.05 -6.17
N ARG A 423 -42.50 0.21 -7.41
CA ARG A 423 -41.71 -0.78 -8.14
C ARG A 423 -40.53 -0.04 -8.80
N ILE A 424 -39.33 -0.15 -8.22
CA ILE A 424 -38.16 0.64 -8.56
C ILE A 424 -37.16 -0.26 -9.25
N LYS A 425 -36.77 0.10 -10.49
CA LYS A 425 -35.69 -0.61 -11.19
C LYS A 425 -34.34 -0.33 -10.53
N ILE A 426 -33.66 -1.39 -10.08
CA ILE A 426 -32.35 -1.33 -9.42
C ILE A 426 -31.23 -1.38 -10.46
N ASN A 427 -31.27 -2.38 -11.34
CA ASN A 427 -30.24 -2.57 -12.37
C ASN A 427 -30.76 -3.34 -13.58
N LYS A 428 -29.88 -3.44 -14.60
CA LYS A 428 -30.06 -4.30 -15.78
C LYS A 428 -28.76 -5.06 -16.02
N SER A 429 -28.85 -6.34 -16.29
CA SER A 429 -27.70 -7.21 -16.54
C SER A 429 -27.83 -7.90 -17.90
N THR A 430 -26.69 -8.07 -18.57
CA THR A 430 -26.58 -8.82 -19.81
C THR A 430 -25.57 -9.95 -19.62
N TYR A 431 -26.04 -11.18 -19.79
CA TYR A 431 -25.21 -12.37 -19.71
C TYR A 431 -24.99 -12.90 -21.13
N LYS A 432 -23.73 -13.06 -21.52
CA LYS A 432 -23.36 -13.50 -22.85
C LYS A 432 -23.66 -14.99 -23.03
N GLY A 433 -24.31 -15.32 -24.11
CA GLY A 433 -24.42 -16.70 -24.61
C GLY A 433 -23.19 -17.11 -25.41
N SER A 434 -23.09 -18.36 -25.75
CA SER A 434 -22.11 -18.90 -26.71
C SER A 434 -22.79 -19.90 -27.61
N ASP A 435 -22.38 -19.96 -28.87
CA ASP A 435 -22.88 -20.92 -29.81
C ASP A 435 -22.49 -22.35 -29.46
N ARG A 436 -23.30 -23.31 -29.84
CA ARG A 436 -22.95 -24.72 -29.84
C ARG A 436 -22.05 -25.01 -31.02
N VAL A 437 -20.84 -25.50 -30.76
CA VAL A 437 -19.84 -25.80 -31.81
C VAL A 437 -19.71 -27.33 -31.94
N VAL A 438 -19.95 -27.83 -33.15
CA VAL A 438 -19.69 -29.23 -33.51
C VAL A 438 -18.49 -29.28 -34.44
N THR A 439 -17.42 -29.92 -33.98
CA THR A 439 -16.15 -30.06 -34.74
C THR A 439 -16.06 -31.48 -35.28
N TYR A 440 -15.83 -31.59 -36.59
CA TYR A 440 -15.66 -32.85 -37.29
C TYR A 440 -14.26 -32.98 -37.81
N GLY A 441 -13.64 -34.18 -37.64
CA GLY A 441 -12.34 -34.47 -38.22
C GLY A 441 -12.45 -34.70 -39.73
N THR A 442 -11.58 -34.09 -40.52
CA THR A 442 -11.60 -34.17 -41.99
C THR A 442 -10.31 -34.70 -42.61
N ALA A 443 -9.42 -35.31 -41.81
CA ALA A 443 -8.23 -35.99 -42.34
C ALA A 443 -8.55 -37.44 -42.77
N GLY A 444 -8.23 -37.81 -44.00
CA GLY A 444 -8.46 -39.18 -44.49
C GLY A 444 -8.71 -39.25 -45.99
N ASP A 445 -9.60 -40.16 -46.41
CA ASP A 445 -9.96 -40.33 -47.82
C ASP A 445 -10.42 -38.99 -48.44
N PRO A 446 -9.85 -38.57 -49.59
CA PRO A 446 -10.16 -37.26 -50.15
C PRO A 446 -11.63 -37.03 -50.49
N THR A 447 -12.32 -38.08 -51.02
CA THR A 447 -13.71 -37.98 -51.44
C THR A 447 -14.65 -37.85 -50.23
N LEU A 448 -14.45 -38.67 -49.18
CA LEU A 448 -15.22 -38.60 -47.95
C LEU A 448 -14.95 -37.30 -47.19
N SER A 449 -13.71 -36.83 -47.20
CA SER A 449 -13.33 -35.52 -46.60
C SER A 449 -14.01 -34.36 -47.32
N GLU A 450 -14.08 -34.36 -48.65
CA GLU A 450 -14.71 -33.30 -49.44
C GLU A 450 -16.21 -33.27 -49.19
N ASN A 451 -16.88 -34.43 -49.17
CA ASN A 451 -18.32 -34.54 -48.86
C ASN A 451 -18.63 -34.02 -47.46
N LEU A 452 -17.82 -34.36 -46.45
CA LEU A 452 -17.97 -33.88 -45.08
C LEU A 452 -17.77 -32.39 -44.98
N ARG A 453 -16.72 -31.83 -45.63
CA ARG A 453 -16.49 -30.35 -45.67
C ARG A 453 -17.67 -29.63 -46.37
N ALA A 454 -18.24 -30.20 -47.43
CA ALA A 454 -19.40 -29.62 -48.10
C ALA A 454 -20.63 -29.53 -47.12
N ALA A 455 -20.87 -30.59 -46.33
CA ALA A 455 -21.94 -30.62 -45.33
C ALA A 455 -21.66 -29.59 -44.22
N ILE A 456 -20.39 -29.48 -43.75
CA ILE A 456 -19.96 -28.48 -42.75
C ILE A 456 -20.14 -27.07 -43.32
N ALA A 457 -19.73 -26.80 -44.53
CA ALA A 457 -19.90 -25.50 -45.19
C ALA A 457 -21.37 -25.10 -45.34
N ALA A 458 -22.26 -26.09 -45.60
CA ALA A 458 -23.71 -25.89 -45.61
C ALA A 458 -24.34 -25.77 -44.23
N GLN A 459 -23.56 -25.96 -43.15
CA GLN A 459 -24.05 -25.98 -41.76
C GLN A 459 -25.18 -27.03 -41.54
N ASP A 460 -25.15 -28.17 -42.29
CA ASP A 460 -26.09 -29.27 -42.19
C ASP A 460 -25.54 -30.38 -41.29
N GLU A 461 -25.90 -30.37 -40.02
CA GLU A 461 -25.44 -31.35 -39.02
C GLU A 461 -25.89 -32.76 -39.35
N ALA A 462 -27.11 -32.93 -39.87
CA ALA A 462 -27.62 -34.25 -40.22
C ALA A 462 -26.83 -34.88 -41.38
N LEU A 463 -26.50 -34.07 -42.41
CA LEU A 463 -25.67 -34.51 -43.51
C LEU A 463 -24.20 -34.77 -43.09
N ALA A 464 -23.65 -33.93 -42.20
CA ALA A 464 -22.32 -34.13 -41.64
C ALA A 464 -22.26 -35.44 -40.83
N ASP A 465 -23.25 -35.72 -39.99
CA ASP A 465 -23.35 -36.99 -39.23
C ASP A 465 -23.47 -38.22 -40.14
N ALA A 466 -24.24 -38.12 -41.22
CA ALA A 466 -24.36 -39.17 -42.19
C ALA A 466 -23.03 -39.46 -42.91
N ASN A 467 -22.24 -38.41 -43.25
CA ASN A 467 -20.91 -38.56 -43.85
C ASN A 467 -19.90 -39.20 -42.88
N VAL A 468 -19.96 -38.83 -41.58
CA VAL A 468 -19.14 -39.48 -40.55
C VAL A 468 -19.50 -40.96 -40.40
N ALA A 469 -20.80 -41.31 -40.40
CA ALA A 469 -21.26 -42.69 -40.33
C ALA A 469 -20.76 -43.50 -41.54
N ALA A 470 -20.82 -42.93 -42.75
CA ALA A 470 -20.32 -43.54 -43.97
C ALA A 470 -18.79 -43.78 -43.91
N ALA A 471 -18.03 -42.80 -43.40
CA ALA A 471 -16.60 -42.93 -43.20
C ALA A 471 -16.24 -44.07 -42.22
N ASN A 472 -16.94 -44.14 -41.10
CA ASN A 472 -16.77 -45.21 -40.12
C ASN A 472 -17.12 -46.61 -40.67
N ALA A 473 -18.14 -46.70 -41.48
CA ALA A 473 -18.55 -47.96 -42.15
C ALA A 473 -17.45 -48.40 -43.19
N ALA A 474 -16.92 -47.46 -43.97
CA ALA A 474 -15.82 -47.74 -44.91
C ALA A 474 -14.55 -48.20 -44.19
N ALA A 475 -14.23 -47.54 -43.05
CA ALA A 475 -13.08 -47.95 -42.23
C ALA A 475 -13.27 -49.36 -41.64
N ALA A 476 -14.46 -49.69 -41.17
CA ALA A 476 -14.75 -51.02 -40.64
C ALA A 476 -14.66 -52.12 -41.71
N ALA A 477 -15.12 -51.85 -42.96
CA ALA A 477 -15.04 -52.75 -44.06
C ALA A 477 -13.60 -52.99 -44.59
N ALA A 478 -12.71 -52.05 -44.33
CA ALA A 478 -11.29 -52.15 -44.71
C ALA A 478 -10.41 -53.00 -43.75
N VAL A 479 -10.95 -53.42 -42.58
CA VAL A 479 -10.25 -54.29 -41.63
C VAL A 479 -10.32 -55.74 -42.17
N PRO A 480 -9.19 -56.43 -42.50
CA PRO A 480 -9.24 -57.82 -42.93
C PRO A 480 -9.79 -58.69 -41.80
N VAL A 481 -10.81 -59.54 -42.14
CA VAL A 481 -11.22 -60.62 -41.25
C VAL A 481 -10.05 -61.61 -41.13
N GLN A 482 -9.45 -61.67 -39.93
CA GLN A 482 -8.44 -62.67 -39.58
C GLN A 482 -9.09 -64.04 -39.33
#